data_c40e36cf07fdc1723e41e2e5f5e46058
#
_entry.id   c40e36cf07fdc1723e41e2e5f5e46058
#
_cell.length_a   1.000
_cell.length_b   1.000
_cell.length_c   1.000
_cell.angle_alpha   90.00
_cell.angle_beta   90.00
_cell.angle_gamma   90.00
#
_symmetry.space_group_name_H-M   'P 1'
#
loop_
_entity.id
_entity.type
_entity.pdbx_description
1 polymer ?
#
loop_
_entity_poly.entity_id
_entity_poly.type
_entity_poly.pdbx_seq_one_letter_code
_entity_poly.pdbx_strand_id
1 'polypeptide(L)'
;FLSVVGSNGSGKTSMLNIICGTIPVDSGSILVSGTDIVNQKDYIRHRRIGRVYQDPSKGTCPSMTILENMSIADNKGKGYGLGRGVNKARAEHYREMLRDLNLGLENQMETKVGSLSGGQRQTLALLMATMNPIEFLILDEHTAALDPKTAEIIMELTDKIVNEKKVTTIMVTHNLRYAVEYGDRLIMMHQGNAIIDKAGEEKAKMKVDDILETFNRISIECGN
;
A
#
# COMPACT_ATOMS: atom_id res chain seq x y z
N PHE A 1 9.19 8.55 1.13
CA PHE A 1 8.00 8.01 0.46
C PHE A 1 8.18 8.10 -1.06
N LEU A 2 8.17 6.95 -1.75
CA LEU A 2 8.37 6.84 -3.20
C LEU A 2 7.04 6.70 -3.93
N SER A 3 6.77 7.59 -4.89
CA SER A 3 5.67 7.45 -5.84
C SER A 3 6.16 6.82 -7.15
N VAL A 4 5.43 5.82 -7.66
CA VAL A 4 5.76 5.10 -8.90
C VAL A 4 4.60 5.25 -9.88
N VAL A 5 4.90 5.79 -11.05
CA VAL A 5 3.95 5.96 -12.15
C VAL A 5 4.45 5.22 -13.40
N GLY A 6 3.59 5.06 -14.38
CA GLY A 6 3.93 4.42 -15.68
C GLY A 6 2.68 3.86 -16.35
N SER A 7 2.76 3.60 -17.64
CA SER A 7 1.69 3.02 -18.45
C SER A 7 1.34 1.59 -17.98
N ASN A 8 0.21 1.07 -18.45
CA ASN A 8 -0.11 -0.34 -18.26
C ASN A 8 0.98 -1.20 -18.92
N GLY A 9 1.37 -2.29 -18.25
CA GLY A 9 2.46 -3.15 -18.74
C GLY A 9 3.89 -2.61 -18.51
N SER A 10 4.06 -1.44 -17.88
CA SER A 10 5.40 -0.86 -17.62
C SER A 10 6.24 -1.64 -16.58
N GLY A 11 5.65 -2.64 -15.89
CA GLY A 11 6.37 -3.47 -14.91
C GLY A 11 6.11 -3.12 -13.44
N LYS A 12 5.27 -2.13 -13.11
CA LYS A 12 5.01 -1.68 -11.73
C LYS A 12 4.56 -2.83 -10.81
N THR A 13 3.53 -3.56 -11.21
CA THR A 13 3.00 -4.69 -10.43
C THR A 13 4.02 -5.84 -10.33
N SER A 14 4.78 -6.09 -11.40
CA SER A 14 5.87 -7.08 -11.38
C SER A 14 6.94 -6.70 -10.37
N MET A 15 7.36 -5.43 -10.34
CA MET A 15 8.30 -4.90 -9.34
C MET A 15 7.78 -5.12 -7.91
N LEU A 16 6.51 -4.78 -7.63
CA LEU A 16 5.91 -5.00 -6.31
C LEU A 16 5.89 -6.50 -5.93
N ASN A 17 5.54 -7.36 -6.88
CA ASN A 17 5.49 -8.81 -6.65
C ASN A 17 6.89 -9.41 -6.43
N ILE A 18 7.92 -8.89 -7.09
CA ILE A 18 9.33 -9.25 -6.87
C ILE A 18 9.74 -8.84 -5.45
N ILE A 19 9.44 -7.64 -5.02
CA ILE A 19 9.73 -7.16 -3.65
C ILE A 19 9.03 -8.05 -2.61
N CYS A 20 7.77 -8.41 -2.84
CA CYS A 20 7.01 -9.30 -1.95
C CYS A 20 7.49 -10.76 -1.99
N GLY A 21 8.28 -11.16 -3.00
CA GLY A 21 8.75 -12.54 -3.17
C GLY A 21 7.75 -13.48 -3.84
N THR A 22 6.65 -12.95 -4.40
CA THR A 22 5.68 -13.72 -5.18
C THR A 22 6.24 -14.11 -6.55
N ILE A 23 7.11 -13.28 -7.11
CA ILE A 23 7.88 -13.54 -8.32
C ILE A 23 9.36 -13.67 -7.92
N PRO A 24 10.07 -14.71 -8.36
CA PRO A 24 11.49 -14.85 -8.08
C PRO A 24 12.32 -13.77 -8.79
N VAL A 25 13.50 -13.49 -8.26
CA VAL A 25 14.49 -12.59 -8.84
C VAL A 25 15.48 -13.40 -9.65
N ASP A 26 15.67 -13.07 -10.93
CA ASP A 26 16.66 -13.73 -11.78
C ASP A 26 18.09 -13.30 -11.43
N SER A 27 18.28 -12.00 -11.11
CA SER A 27 19.57 -11.44 -10.73
C SER A 27 19.41 -10.14 -9.95
N GLY A 28 20.42 -9.76 -9.18
CA GLY A 28 20.41 -8.56 -8.36
C GLY A 28 20.08 -8.81 -6.89
N SER A 29 19.83 -7.74 -6.12
CA SER A 29 19.54 -7.78 -4.69
C SER A 29 18.39 -6.86 -4.31
N ILE A 30 17.72 -7.19 -3.21
CA ILE A 30 16.68 -6.33 -2.60
C ILE A 30 17.07 -6.14 -1.14
N LEU A 31 17.48 -4.92 -0.81
CA LEU A 31 17.92 -4.58 0.54
C LEU A 31 16.79 -3.90 1.32
N VAL A 32 16.41 -4.45 2.47
CA VAL A 32 15.49 -3.83 3.43
C VAL A 32 16.26 -3.68 4.75
N SER A 33 16.43 -2.43 5.19
CA SER A 33 17.24 -2.11 6.38
C SER A 33 18.65 -2.75 6.34
N GLY A 34 19.30 -2.74 5.15
CA GLY A 34 20.63 -3.33 4.93
C GLY A 34 20.66 -4.86 4.83
N THR A 35 19.52 -5.53 4.97
CA THR A 35 19.42 -6.99 4.85
C THR A 35 18.94 -7.37 3.45
N ASP A 36 19.67 -8.22 2.75
CA ASP A 36 19.20 -8.78 1.47
C ASP A 36 18.10 -9.81 1.71
N ILE A 37 16.95 -9.56 1.09
CA ILE A 37 15.75 -10.39 1.23
C ILE A 37 15.47 -11.26 -0.01
N VAL A 38 16.30 -11.22 -1.04
CA VAL A 38 16.08 -11.93 -2.32
C VAL A 38 15.83 -13.43 -2.12
N ASN A 39 16.55 -14.08 -1.23
CA ASN A 39 16.41 -15.50 -0.96
C ASN A 39 15.41 -15.83 0.18
N GLN A 40 14.78 -14.81 0.77
CA GLN A 40 13.79 -15.04 1.82
C GLN A 40 12.45 -15.49 1.20
N LYS A 41 11.82 -16.46 1.84
CA LYS A 41 10.47 -16.92 1.47
C LYS A 41 9.47 -15.76 1.62
N ASP A 42 8.45 -15.73 0.79
CA ASP A 42 7.41 -14.71 0.74
C ASP A 42 6.76 -14.45 2.12
N TYR A 43 6.37 -15.49 2.86
CA TYR A 43 5.76 -15.34 4.18
C TYR A 43 6.71 -14.69 5.22
N ILE A 44 8.03 -14.81 5.06
CA ILE A 44 9.02 -14.15 5.92
C ILE A 44 9.07 -12.66 5.56
N ARG A 45 9.11 -12.32 4.26
CA ARG A 45 9.07 -10.94 3.80
C ARG A 45 7.79 -10.24 4.24
N HIS A 46 6.64 -10.92 4.13
CA HIS A 46 5.33 -10.37 4.53
C HIS A 46 5.21 -10.06 6.03
N ARG A 47 6.06 -10.61 6.89
CA ARG A 47 6.10 -10.19 8.31
C ARG A 47 6.57 -8.74 8.48
N ARG A 48 7.44 -8.27 7.57
CA ARG A 48 8.07 -6.94 7.60
C ARG A 48 7.40 -5.95 6.64
N ILE A 49 6.61 -6.45 5.69
CA ILE A 49 5.96 -5.67 4.63
C ILE A 49 4.46 -5.59 4.89
N GLY A 50 3.92 -4.37 4.93
CA GLY A 50 2.49 -4.09 4.77
C GLY A 50 2.16 -3.94 3.30
N ARG A 51 1.03 -4.49 2.84
CA ARG A 51 0.54 -4.26 1.47
C ARG A 51 -0.94 -3.93 1.47
N VAL A 52 -1.27 -2.83 0.81
CA VAL A 52 -2.64 -2.42 0.51
C VAL A 52 -2.85 -2.59 -0.99
N TYR A 53 -3.89 -3.33 -1.36
CA TYR A 53 -4.19 -3.66 -2.75
C TYR A 53 -5.23 -2.70 -3.33
N GLN A 54 -5.28 -2.61 -4.65
CA GLN A 54 -6.33 -1.91 -5.38
C GLN A 54 -7.73 -2.46 -5.01
N ASP A 55 -7.88 -3.79 -4.97
CA ASP A 55 -9.07 -4.46 -4.46
C ASP A 55 -8.86 -4.79 -2.96
N PRO A 56 -9.61 -4.13 -2.05
CA PRO A 56 -9.47 -4.37 -0.61
C PRO A 56 -9.82 -5.79 -0.19
N SER A 57 -10.56 -6.56 -1.02
CA SER A 57 -10.88 -7.97 -0.72
C SER A 57 -9.63 -8.87 -0.71
N LYS A 58 -8.53 -8.44 -1.34
CA LYS A 58 -7.24 -9.16 -1.29
C LYS A 58 -6.49 -8.95 0.03
N GLY A 59 -6.81 -7.88 0.75
CA GLY A 59 -6.20 -7.54 2.05
C GLY A 59 -7.11 -7.80 3.24
N THR A 60 -8.37 -8.18 3.01
CA THR A 60 -9.39 -8.44 4.03
C THR A 60 -10.15 -9.74 3.76
N CYS A 61 -10.87 -10.24 4.75
CA CYS A 61 -11.82 -11.36 4.59
C CYS A 61 -13.25 -10.82 4.59
N PRO A 62 -13.91 -10.64 3.43
CA PRO A 62 -15.23 -10.00 3.36
C PRO A 62 -16.33 -10.72 4.13
N SER A 63 -16.24 -12.04 4.27
CA SER A 63 -17.21 -12.88 5.01
C SER A 63 -17.06 -12.79 6.52
N MET A 64 -15.95 -12.27 7.02
CA MET A 64 -15.63 -12.09 8.43
C MET A 64 -15.98 -10.68 8.93
N THR A 65 -16.18 -10.55 10.24
CA THR A 65 -16.43 -9.27 10.90
C THR A 65 -15.17 -8.40 10.95
N ILE A 66 -15.33 -7.11 11.27
CA ILE A 66 -14.20 -6.19 11.51
C ILE A 66 -13.31 -6.74 12.63
N LEU A 67 -13.92 -7.20 13.76
CA LEU A 67 -13.20 -7.77 14.89
C LEU A 67 -12.34 -8.98 14.48
N GLU A 68 -12.90 -9.87 13.67
CA GLU A 68 -12.18 -11.06 13.18
C GLU A 68 -11.03 -10.68 12.26
N ASN A 69 -11.26 -9.77 11.31
CA ASN A 69 -10.23 -9.26 10.40
C ASN A 69 -9.07 -8.61 11.16
N MET A 70 -9.36 -7.73 12.11
CA MET A 70 -8.33 -7.07 12.93
C MET A 70 -7.59 -8.06 13.82
N SER A 71 -8.28 -9.08 14.36
CA SER A 71 -7.63 -10.14 15.16
C SER A 71 -6.63 -10.95 14.34
N ILE A 72 -6.96 -11.26 13.06
CA ILE A 72 -6.03 -11.94 12.14
C ILE A 72 -4.83 -11.04 11.83
N ALA A 73 -5.07 -9.77 11.53
CA ALA A 73 -4.00 -8.82 11.23
C ALA A 73 -3.06 -8.60 12.42
N ASP A 74 -3.61 -8.47 13.65
CA ASP A 74 -2.82 -8.34 14.88
C ASP A 74 -1.95 -9.58 15.17
N ASN A 75 -2.38 -10.74 14.70
CA ASN A 75 -1.62 -11.98 14.88
C ASN A 75 -0.53 -12.21 13.82
N LYS A 76 -0.37 -11.28 12.88
CA LYS A 76 0.64 -11.35 11.83
C LYS A 76 2.04 -11.50 12.42
N GLY A 77 2.76 -12.53 11.99
CA GLY A 77 4.13 -12.81 12.44
C GLY A 77 4.25 -13.48 13.81
N LYS A 78 3.14 -13.67 14.53
CA LYS A 78 3.10 -14.40 15.80
C LYS A 78 2.85 -15.89 15.55
N GLY A 79 3.24 -16.75 16.51
CA GLY A 79 2.94 -18.17 16.45
C GLY A 79 1.45 -18.45 16.70
N TYR A 80 0.87 -19.33 15.89
CA TYR A 80 -0.49 -19.82 16.11
C TYR A 80 -0.45 -21.00 17.09
N GLY A 81 -1.11 -20.84 18.24
CA GLY A 81 -1.36 -21.93 19.19
C GLY A 81 -2.76 -22.53 18.99
N LEU A 82 -3.18 -23.39 19.91
CA LEU A 82 -4.54 -23.95 19.96
C LEU A 82 -5.59 -22.98 20.54
N GLY A 83 -5.25 -21.70 20.67
CA GLY A 83 -6.14 -20.66 21.18
C GLY A 83 -7.20 -20.22 20.16
N ARG A 84 -8.15 -19.41 20.63
CA ARG A 84 -9.17 -18.80 19.75
C ARG A 84 -8.52 -17.79 18.80
N GLY A 85 -8.86 -17.85 17.50
CA GLY A 85 -8.34 -16.93 16.48
C GLY A 85 -8.80 -15.47 16.67
N VAL A 86 -9.95 -15.25 17.34
CA VAL A 86 -10.49 -13.94 17.64
C VAL A 86 -10.04 -13.47 19.02
N ASN A 87 -9.34 -12.36 19.08
CA ASN A 87 -8.83 -11.77 20.31
C ASN A 87 -9.82 -10.76 20.91
N LYS A 88 -10.84 -11.27 21.61
CA LYS A 88 -11.85 -10.41 22.26
C LYS A 88 -11.27 -9.49 23.34
N ALA A 89 -10.18 -9.89 23.99
CA ALA A 89 -9.53 -9.06 25.02
C ALA A 89 -8.91 -7.77 24.43
N ARG A 90 -8.60 -7.76 23.13
CA ARG A 90 -8.07 -6.58 22.45
C ARG A 90 -9.14 -5.76 21.70
N ALA A 91 -10.41 -6.13 21.80
CA ALA A 91 -11.49 -5.47 21.07
C ALA A 91 -11.55 -3.96 21.35
N GLU A 92 -11.30 -3.52 22.59
CA GLU A 92 -11.29 -2.09 22.90
C GLU A 92 -10.11 -1.36 22.23
N HIS A 93 -8.93 -1.95 22.25
CA HIS A 93 -7.78 -1.42 21.53
C HIS A 93 -8.05 -1.27 20.03
N TYR A 94 -8.74 -2.26 19.41
CA TYR A 94 -9.12 -2.14 18.00
C TYR A 94 -10.15 -1.03 17.77
N ARG A 95 -11.08 -0.81 18.71
CA ARG A 95 -12.03 0.32 18.64
C ARG A 95 -11.31 1.66 18.70
N GLU A 96 -10.32 1.80 19.56
CA GLU A 96 -9.50 3.02 19.63
C GLU A 96 -8.81 3.30 18.30
N MET A 97 -8.16 2.31 17.70
CA MET A 97 -7.52 2.44 16.39
C MET A 97 -8.52 2.82 15.28
N LEU A 98 -9.74 2.26 15.32
CA LEU A 98 -10.79 2.56 14.34
C LEU A 98 -11.38 3.95 14.54
N ARG A 99 -11.48 4.42 15.79
CA ARG A 99 -11.99 5.76 16.14
C ARG A 99 -11.14 6.87 15.54
N ASP A 100 -9.82 6.67 15.49
CA ASP A 100 -8.86 7.61 14.88
C ASP A 100 -9.09 7.82 13.38
N LEU A 101 -9.80 6.89 12.72
CA LEU A 101 -10.14 6.97 11.31
C LEU A 101 -11.37 7.87 11.03
N ASN A 102 -12.16 8.21 12.05
CA ASN A 102 -13.37 9.03 11.94
C ASN A 102 -14.41 8.54 10.91
N LEU A 103 -14.54 7.20 10.75
CA LEU A 103 -15.48 6.56 9.81
C LEU A 103 -16.62 5.80 10.49
N GLY A 104 -16.73 5.86 11.82
CA GLY A 104 -17.74 5.17 12.60
C GLY A 104 -17.57 3.65 12.66
N LEU A 105 -16.42 3.12 12.23
CA LEU A 105 -16.14 1.68 12.20
C LEU A 105 -15.98 1.10 13.61
N GLU A 106 -15.60 1.90 14.58
CA GLU A 106 -15.49 1.51 15.99
C GLU A 106 -16.81 1.02 16.59
N ASN A 107 -17.94 1.46 16.02
CA ASN A 107 -19.29 1.05 16.45
C ASN A 107 -19.80 -0.18 15.68
N GLN A 108 -19.02 -0.70 14.70
CA GLN A 108 -19.45 -1.74 13.76
C GLN A 108 -18.58 -3.01 13.84
N MET A 109 -17.99 -3.29 15.00
CA MET A 109 -17.03 -4.41 15.17
C MET A 109 -17.54 -5.78 14.72
N GLU A 110 -18.86 -6.03 14.88
CA GLU A 110 -19.53 -7.27 14.49
C GLU A 110 -20.09 -7.23 13.05
N THR A 111 -19.89 -6.13 12.34
CA THR A 111 -20.32 -6.00 10.94
C THR A 111 -19.36 -6.75 10.02
N LYS A 112 -19.88 -7.50 9.06
CA LYS A 112 -19.07 -8.17 8.05
C LYS A 112 -18.40 -7.15 7.14
N VAL A 113 -17.11 -7.32 6.88
CA VAL A 113 -16.32 -6.40 6.04
C VAL A 113 -16.89 -6.27 4.63
N GLY A 114 -17.51 -7.33 4.09
CA GLY A 114 -18.15 -7.30 2.79
C GLY A 114 -19.32 -6.33 2.65
N SER A 115 -19.97 -5.93 3.77
CA SER A 115 -21.08 -4.96 3.77
C SER A 115 -20.64 -3.51 3.93
N LEU A 116 -19.35 -3.25 4.18
CA LEU A 116 -18.78 -1.91 4.26
C LEU A 116 -18.74 -1.23 2.88
N SER A 117 -18.75 0.11 2.86
CA SER A 117 -18.46 0.86 1.64
C SER A 117 -17.06 0.60 1.11
N GLY A 118 -16.79 0.91 -0.15
CA GLY A 118 -15.46 0.77 -0.75
C GLY A 118 -14.38 1.53 0.06
N GLY A 119 -14.66 2.78 0.41
CA GLY A 119 -13.76 3.61 1.22
C GLY A 119 -13.53 3.04 2.62
N GLN A 120 -14.59 2.61 3.31
CA GLN A 120 -14.46 1.98 4.64
C GLN A 120 -13.61 0.72 4.59
N ARG A 121 -13.81 -0.14 3.58
CA ARG A 121 -12.99 -1.36 3.40
C ARG A 121 -11.52 -1.02 3.11
N GLN A 122 -11.28 -0.02 2.27
CA GLN A 122 -9.92 0.39 1.92
C GLN A 122 -9.19 0.97 3.13
N THR A 123 -9.88 1.81 3.91
CA THR A 123 -9.32 2.36 5.15
C THR A 123 -9.04 1.27 6.19
N LEU A 124 -9.95 0.29 6.33
CA LEU A 124 -9.72 -0.86 7.19
C LEU A 124 -8.50 -1.68 6.71
N ALA A 125 -8.36 -1.91 5.40
CA ALA A 125 -7.21 -2.61 4.83
C ALA A 125 -5.89 -1.86 5.11
N LEU A 126 -5.88 -0.53 4.99
CA LEU A 126 -4.72 0.30 5.33
C LEU A 126 -4.36 0.19 6.81
N LEU A 127 -5.36 0.30 7.71
CA LEU A 127 -5.15 0.13 9.14
C LEU A 127 -4.57 -1.25 9.46
N MET A 128 -5.15 -2.31 8.93
CA MET A 128 -4.69 -3.69 9.12
C MET A 128 -3.27 -3.90 8.60
N ALA A 129 -2.91 -3.31 7.47
CA ALA A 129 -1.56 -3.41 6.90
C ALA A 129 -0.50 -2.72 7.78
N THR A 130 -0.91 -1.71 8.58
CA THR A 130 -0.01 -0.84 9.35
C THR A 130 -0.16 -0.98 10.87
N MET A 131 -1.08 -1.78 11.38
CA MET A 131 -1.34 -1.89 12.83
C MET A 131 -0.20 -2.56 13.60
N ASN A 132 0.55 -3.44 12.96
CA ASN A 132 1.77 -4.02 13.53
C ASN A 132 3.00 -3.25 13.04
N PRO A 133 4.14 -3.32 13.75
CA PRO A 133 5.39 -2.76 13.25
C PRO A 133 5.76 -3.39 11.90
N ILE A 134 5.94 -2.54 10.90
CA ILE A 134 6.42 -2.91 9.57
C ILE A 134 7.60 -2.01 9.21
N GLU A 135 8.48 -2.49 8.35
CA GLU A 135 9.62 -1.73 7.85
C GLU A 135 9.31 -1.07 6.51
N PHE A 136 8.34 -1.65 5.79
CA PHE A 136 8.02 -1.26 4.44
C PHE A 136 6.52 -1.38 4.16
N LEU A 137 5.94 -0.35 3.53
CA LEU A 137 4.55 -0.31 3.12
C LEU A 137 4.46 -0.23 1.59
N ILE A 138 3.64 -1.09 1.01
CA ILE A 138 3.31 -1.09 -0.41
C ILE A 138 1.84 -0.66 -0.58
N LEU A 139 1.63 0.37 -1.38
CA LEU A 139 0.32 0.88 -1.76
C LEU A 139 0.14 0.66 -3.27
N ASP A 140 -0.66 -0.33 -3.63
CA ASP A 140 -0.84 -0.78 -5.01
C ASP A 140 -2.16 -0.23 -5.56
N GLU A 141 -2.14 0.97 -6.15
CA GLU A 141 -3.31 1.68 -6.70
C GLU A 141 -4.49 1.76 -5.72
N HIS A 142 -4.22 1.92 -4.45
CA HIS A 142 -5.15 1.75 -3.33
C HIS A 142 -6.33 2.75 -3.30
N THR A 143 -6.32 3.75 -4.15
CA THR A 143 -7.41 4.74 -4.29
C THR A 143 -8.13 4.67 -5.64
N ALA A 144 -7.68 3.82 -6.58
CA ALA A 144 -8.17 3.84 -7.96
C ALA A 144 -9.65 3.45 -8.12
N ALA A 145 -10.19 2.63 -7.22
CA ALA A 145 -11.59 2.16 -7.27
C ALA A 145 -12.57 3.04 -6.47
N LEU A 146 -12.13 4.22 -6.01
CA LEU A 146 -12.90 5.09 -5.14
C LEU A 146 -13.35 6.36 -5.86
N ASP A 147 -14.44 6.95 -5.36
CA ASP A 147 -14.83 8.28 -5.79
C ASP A 147 -13.78 9.33 -5.37
N PRO A 148 -13.66 10.47 -6.09
CA PRO A 148 -12.58 11.44 -5.87
C PRO A 148 -12.50 11.97 -4.43
N LYS A 149 -13.63 12.22 -3.78
CA LYS A 149 -13.68 12.75 -2.41
C LYS A 149 -13.17 11.71 -1.40
N THR A 150 -13.60 10.48 -1.54
CA THR A 150 -13.14 9.36 -0.67
C THR A 150 -11.66 9.06 -0.93
N ALA A 151 -11.20 9.11 -2.18
CA ALA A 151 -9.80 8.91 -2.53
C ALA A 151 -8.90 9.97 -1.86
N GLU A 152 -9.33 11.23 -1.82
CA GLU A 152 -8.58 12.31 -1.17
C GLU A 152 -8.46 12.09 0.35
N ILE A 153 -9.55 11.76 1.01
CA ILE A 153 -9.55 11.43 2.46
C ILE A 153 -8.60 10.27 2.77
N ILE A 154 -8.61 9.23 1.93
CA ILE A 154 -7.71 8.08 2.13
C ILE A 154 -6.25 8.44 1.87
N MET A 155 -5.96 9.32 0.90
CA MET A 155 -4.60 9.80 0.68
C MET A 155 -4.08 10.63 1.84
N GLU A 156 -4.87 11.55 2.39
CA GLU A 156 -4.52 12.32 3.59
C GLU A 156 -4.26 11.40 4.79
N LEU A 157 -5.13 10.41 5.00
CA LEU A 157 -4.95 9.42 6.07
C LEU A 157 -3.68 8.59 5.86
N THR A 158 -3.40 8.19 4.61
CA THR A 158 -2.20 7.43 4.24
C THR A 158 -0.95 8.23 4.56
N ASP A 159 -0.91 9.50 4.14
CA ASP A 159 0.22 10.39 4.39
C ASP A 159 0.46 10.59 5.90
N LYS A 160 -0.62 10.82 6.66
CA LYS A 160 -0.57 10.90 8.12
C LYS A 160 0.05 9.65 8.74
N ILE A 161 -0.45 8.46 8.39
CA ILE A 161 0.05 7.19 8.93
C ILE A 161 1.52 6.96 8.58
N VAL A 162 1.91 7.24 7.33
CA VAL A 162 3.29 7.07 6.86
C VAL A 162 4.24 8.00 7.63
N ASN A 163 3.87 9.25 7.81
CA ASN A 163 4.68 10.25 8.52
C ASN A 163 4.77 9.96 10.03
N GLU A 164 3.67 9.61 10.68
CA GLU A 164 3.64 9.27 12.12
C GLU A 164 4.46 8.02 12.42
N LYS A 165 4.33 6.98 11.58
CA LYS A 165 5.04 5.70 11.77
C LYS A 165 6.44 5.69 11.17
N LYS A 166 6.81 6.72 10.40
CA LYS A 166 8.10 6.85 9.69
C LYS A 166 8.44 5.60 8.86
N VAL A 167 7.43 5.03 8.20
CA VAL A 167 7.59 3.79 7.45
C VAL A 167 8.00 4.08 6.00
N THR A 168 9.00 3.37 5.50
CA THR A 168 9.38 3.45 4.09
C THR A 168 8.23 2.96 3.22
N THR A 169 7.75 3.79 2.29
CA THR A 169 6.55 3.52 1.52
C THR A 169 6.81 3.60 0.02
N ILE A 170 6.28 2.63 -0.74
CA ILE A 170 6.13 2.72 -2.19
C ILE A 170 4.64 2.78 -2.52
N MET A 171 4.25 3.82 -3.24
CA MET A 171 2.90 3.98 -3.79
C MET A 171 2.95 3.87 -5.30
N VAL A 172 2.30 2.85 -5.86
CA VAL A 172 1.98 2.77 -7.29
C VAL A 172 0.64 3.46 -7.51
N THR A 173 0.59 4.41 -8.44
CA THR A 173 -0.63 5.15 -8.76
C THR A 173 -0.70 5.54 -10.24
N HIS A 174 -1.92 5.63 -10.77
CA HIS A 174 -2.21 6.25 -12.06
C HIS A 174 -2.61 7.73 -11.90
N ASN A 175 -2.86 8.19 -10.69
CA ASN A 175 -3.17 9.59 -10.41
C ASN A 175 -1.86 10.39 -10.32
N LEU A 176 -1.54 11.12 -11.39
CA LEU A 176 -0.31 11.92 -11.49
C LEU A 176 -0.28 13.06 -10.48
N ARG A 177 -1.45 13.61 -10.09
CA ARG A 177 -1.53 14.64 -9.05
C ARG A 177 -1.02 14.08 -7.72
N TYR A 178 -1.49 12.91 -7.31
CA TYR A 178 -1.01 12.25 -6.08
C TYR A 178 0.48 11.90 -6.17
N ALA A 179 0.96 11.46 -7.34
CA ALA A 179 2.37 11.13 -7.51
C ALA A 179 3.28 12.36 -7.34
N VAL A 180 2.84 13.54 -7.77
CA VAL A 180 3.56 14.82 -7.61
C VAL A 180 3.41 15.36 -6.19
N GLU A 181 2.23 15.27 -5.60
CA GLU A 181 1.89 15.89 -4.31
C GLU A 181 2.49 15.13 -3.12
N TYR A 182 2.41 13.78 -3.15
CA TYR A 182 2.83 12.93 -2.03
C TYR A 182 4.23 12.32 -2.23
N GLY A 183 4.94 12.18 -1.10
CA GLY A 183 6.27 11.58 -1.07
C GLY A 183 7.40 12.50 -1.53
N ASP A 184 8.61 12.04 -1.35
CA ASP A 184 9.87 12.77 -1.58
C ASP A 184 10.69 12.25 -2.76
N ARG A 185 10.21 11.18 -3.43
CA ARG A 185 10.81 10.61 -4.65
C ARG A 185 9.73 10.16 -5.61
N LEU A 186 9.97 10.34 -6.91
CA LEU A 186 9.10 9.88 -7.98
C LEU A 186 9.91 9.11 -9.02
N ILE A 187 9.41 7.90 -9.35
CA ILE A 187 9.94 7.08 -10.43
C ILE A 187 8.85 6.90 -11.49
N MET A 188 9.20 7.11 -12.75
CA MET A 188 8.37 6.73 -13.89
C MET A 188 8.95 5.47 -14.54
N MET A 189 8.11 4.45 -14.65
CA MET A 189 8.49 3.18 -15.27
C MET A 189 7.96 3.05 -16.69
N HIS A 190 8.81 2.52 -17.57
CA HIS A 190 8.44 2.12 -18.93
C HIS A 190 9.20 0.86 -19.34
N GLN A 191 8.48 -0.16 -19.85
CA GLN A 191 9.06 -1.44 -20.30
C GLN A 191 10.08 -2.05 -19.30
N GLY A 192 9.73 -2.04 -18.02
CA GLY A 192 10.58 -2.60 -16.95
C GLY A 192 11.72 -1.70 -16.48
N ASN A 193 11.93 -0.53 -17.10
CA ASN A 193 13.00 0.40 -16.75
C ASN A 193 12.46 1.64 -16.04
N ALA A 194 13.27 2.24 -15.16
CA ALA A 194 13.02 3.56 -14.60
C ALA A 194 13.56 4.62 -15.59
N ILE A 195 12.67 5.42 -16.16
CA ILE A 195 13.02 6.46 -17.14
C ILE A 195 13.01 7.87 -16.55
N ILE A 196 12.30 8.08 -15.45
CA ILE A 196 12.42 9.24 -14.57
C ILE A 196 12.74 8.71 -13.18
N ASP A 197 13.69 9.34 -12.51
CA ASP A 197 13.99 9.14 -11.10
C ASP A 197 14.38 10.48 -10.49
N LYS A 198 13.45 11.09 -9.75
CA LYS A 198 13.59 12.40 -9.14
C LYS A 198 13.32 12.33 -7.65
N ALA A 199 14.21 12.93 -6.84
CA ALA A 199 14.11 12.93 -5.39
C ALA A 199 14.37 14.32 -4.80
N GLY A 200 13.91 14.54 -3.57
CA GLY A 200 14.14 15.76 -2.80
C GLY A 200 13.70 17.02 -3.55
N GLU A 201 14.59 18.01 -3.67
CA GLU A 201 14.28 19.27 -4.34
C GLU A 201 13.89 19.13 -5.82
N GLU A 202 14.44 18.15 -6.53
CA GLU A 202 14.09 17.93 -7.92
C GLU A 202 12.66 17.43 -8.03
N LYS A 203 12.25 16.50 -7.14
CA LYS A 203 10.87 16.01 -7.08
C LYS A 203 9.91 17.11 -6.63
N ALA A 204 10.28 17.92 -5.67
CA ALA A 204 9.43 19.01 -5.17
C ALA A 204 9.11 20.09 -6.23
N LYS A 205 9.95 20.23 -7.26
CA LYS A 205 9.75 21.15 -8.37
C LYS A 205 8.96 20.55 -9.54
N MET A 206 8.74 19.22 -9.52
CA MET A 206 8.01 18.53 -10.59
C MET A 206 6.54 18.92 -10.64
N LYS A 207 6.03 19.00 -11.87
CA LYS A 207 4.61 19.21 -12.17
C LYS A 207 4.05 18.01 -12.91
N VAL A 208 2.73 17.91 -12.94
CA VAL A 208 2.03 16.85 -13.71
C VAL A 208 2.39 16.93 -15.18
N ASP A 209 2.57 18.14 -15.72
CA ASP A 209 2.92 18.36 -17.15
C ASP A 209 4.27 17.74 -17.51
N ASP A 210 5.27 17.77 -16.62
CA ASP A 210 6.60 17.17 -16.85
C ASP A 210 6.48 15.64 -17.07
N ILE A 211 5.58 15.01 -16.34
CA ILE A 211 5.30 13.57 -16.46
C ILE A 211 4.56 13.31 -17.77
N LEU A 212 3.54 14.12 -18.09
CA LEU A 212 2.75 14.00 -19.31
C LEU A 212 3.59 14.20 -20.57
N GLU A 213 4.50 15.17 -20.59
CA GLU A 213 5.45 15.39 -21.70
C GLU A 213 6.31 14.14 -21.95
N THR A 214 6.79 13.51 -20.88
CA THR A 214 7.57 12.28 -20.98
C THR A 214 6.72 11.12 -21.52
N PHE A 215 5.46 10.97 -21.05
CA PHE A 215 4.53 9.98 -21.62
C PHE A 215 4.30 10.19 -23.10
N ASN A 216 4.06 11.42 -23.53
CA ASN A 216 3.81 11.76 -24.93
C ASN A 216 5.03 11.48 -25.81
N ARG A 217 6.24 11.85 -25.37
CA ARG A 217 7.49 11.57 -26.08
C ARG A 217 7.68 10.07 -26.31
N ILE A 218 7.48 9.25 -25.29
CA ILE A 218 7.61 7.79 -25.38
C ILE A 218 6.56 7.20 -26.33
N SER A 219 5.32 7.67 -26.28
CA SER A 219 4.26 7.21 -27.17
C SER A 219 4.59 7.50 -28.63
N ILE A 220 5.19 8.65 -28.93
CA ILE A 220 5.65 9.01 -30.28
C ILE A 220 6.81 8.13 -30.73
N GLU A 221 7.80 7.89 -29.87
CA GLU A 221 8.97 7.05 -30.17
C GLU A 221 8.60 5.57 -30.37
N CYS A 222 7.56 5.08 -29.68
CA CYS A 222 7.07 3.69 -29.80
C CYS A 222 6.04 3.48 -30.92
N GLY A 223 5.63 4.52 -31.65
CA GLY A 223 4.77 4.41 -32.84
C GLY A 223 3.31 4.06 -32.55
N ASN A 224 2.77 4.45 -31.41
CA ASN A 224 1.34 4.32 -31.04
C ASN A 224 0.65 5.68 -31.14
#